data_46e3d92927209e7d79fd360890763f75
#
_entry.id   46e3d92927209e7d79fd360890763f75
#
_cell.length_a   1.000
_cell.length_b   1.000
_cell.length_c   1.000
_cell.angle_alpha   90.00
_cell.angle_beta   90.00
_cell.angle_gamma   90.00
#
_symmetry.space_group_name_H-M   'P 1'
#
loop_
_entity.id
_entity.type
_entity.pdbx_description
1 polymer ?
#
loop_
_entity_poly.entity_id
_entity_poly.type
_entity_poly.pdbx_seq_one_letter_code
_entity_poly.pdbx_strand_id
1 'polypeptide(L)'
;MSTAAATPALDPRTRMLLEAPIAPTLLRLAMPNVLVMLAQAGVGLIETYFVGQLGTDALAGMALVFPVVMLMQMTSAGAMGGGIASAIARALGAGRRDDADALVLHALAIAAVFALVFTVGVVGGGRWLYTHMGGTGGALEAALVYSNWVFAGAVLVWL
;
A
#
# COMPACT_ATOMS: atom_id res chain seq x y z
N MET A 1 -28.07 -46.52 11.44
CA MET A 1 -28.48 -45.14 11.80
C MET A 1 -27.34 -44.22 11.46
N SER A 2 -27.46 -43.52 10.32
CA SER A 2 -26.46 -42.60 9.86
C SER A 2 -26.70 -41.25 10.57
N THR A 3 -25.81 -40.87 11.48
CA THR A 3 -25.77 -39.52 12.05
C THR A 3 -25.34 -38.57 10.97
N ALA A 4 -26.29 -37.85 10.38
CA ALA A 4 -26.01 -36.71 9.52
C ALA A 4 -25.18 -35.70 10.34
N ALA A 5 -23.92 -35.54 10.01
CA ALA A 5 -23.07 -34.50 10.61
C ALA A 5 -23.72 -33.15 10.29
N ALA A 6 -24.16 -32.45 11.34
CA ALA A 6 -24.72 -31.12 11.22
C ALA A 6 -23.67 -30.23 10.58
N THR A 7 -23.96 -29.71 9.39
CA THR A 7 -23.12 -28.71 8.73
C THR A 7 -22.94 -27.53 9.69
N PRO A 8 -21.71 -27.14 10.05
CA PRO A 8 -21.51 -26.03 10.98
C PRO A 8 -22.21 -24.79 10.41
N ALA A 9 -23.00 -24.11 11.26
CA ALA A 9 -23.67 -22.88 10.87
C ALA A 9 -22.62 -21.86 10.38
N LEU A 10 -22.77 -21.41 9.15
CA LEU A 10 -21.90 -20.39 8.56
C LEU A 10 -21.95 -19.12 9.41
N ASP A 11 -20.78 -18.54 9.70
CA ASP A 11 -20.69 -17.24 10.34
C ASP A 11 -21.57 -16.22 9.60
N PRO A 12 -22.30 -15.33 10.29
CA PRO A 12 -23.19 -14.32 9.69
C PRO A 12 -22.52 -13.50 8.58
N ARG A 13 -21.22 -13.22 8.70
CA ARG A 13 -20.43 -12.54 7.65
C ARG A 13 -20.25 -13.38 6.40
N THR A 14 -19.91 -14.65 6.56
CA THR A 14 -19.75 -15.61 5.45
C THR A 14 -21.08 -15.83 4.74
N ARG A 15 -22.17 -15.94 5.48
CA ARG A 15 -23.52 -16.06 4.93
C ARG A 15 -23.92 -14.83 4.12
N MET A 16 -23.65 -13.62 4.63
CA MET A 16 -23.90 -12.38 3.89
C MET A 16 -23.10 -12.33 2.56
N LEU A 17 -21.85 -12.80 2.55
CA LEU A 17 -21.03 -12.82 1.34
C LEU A 17 -21.51 -13.84 0.30
N LEU A 18 -22.11 -14.94 0.72
CA LEU A 18 -22.55 -16.03 -0.15
C LEU A 18 -23.98 -15.89 -0.65
N GLU A 19 -24.90 -15.34 0.19
CA GLU A 19 -26.34 -15.36 -0.06
C GLU A 19 -26.94 -13.96 -0.38
N ALA A 20 -26.24 -12.86 -0.02
CA ALA A 20 -26.77 -11.51 -0.24
C ALA A 20 -26.65 -11.07 -1.72
N PRO A 21 -27.48 -10.10 -2.17
CA PRO A 21 -27.37 -9.56 -3.53
C PRO A 21 -25.98 -8.97 -3.79
N ILE A 22 -25.39 -9.30 -4.94
CA ILE A 22 -23.99 -8.99 -5.27
C ILE A 22 -23.71 -7.47 -5.24
N ALA A 23 -24.55 -6.66 -5.88
CA ALA A 23 -24.29 -5.23 -6.04
C ALA A 23 -24.25 -4.46 -4.70
N PRO A 24 -25.23 -4.57 -3.79
CA PRO A 24 -25.16 -3.89 -2.49
C PRO A 24 -24.05 -4.43 -1.59
N THR A 25 -23.73 -5.72 -1.68
CA THR A 25 -22.61 -6.30 -0.92
C THR A 25 -21.28 -5.75 -1.38
N LEU A 26 -21.04 -5.67 -2.69
CA LEU A 26 -19.84 -5.04 -3.25
C LEU A 26 -19.71 -3.57 -2.88
N LEU A 27 -20.80 -2.80 -2.97
CA LEU A 27 -20.81 -1.38 -2.57
C LEU A 27 -20.46 -1.23 -1.10
N ARG A 28 -21.04 -2.04 -0.23
CA ARG A 28 -20.76 -1.99 1.21
C ARG A 28 -19.30 -2.34 1.54
N LEU A 29 -18.72 -3.29 0.82
CA LEU A 29 -17.31 -3.69 0.99
C LEU A 29 -16.36 -2.67 0.37
N ALA A 30 -16.75 -2.00 -0.73
CA ALA A 30 -15.93 -1.00 -1.40
C ALA A 30 -15.93 0.35 -0.68
N MET A 31 -17.02 0.72 0.00
CA MET A 31 -17.18 2.04 0.64
C MET A 31 -16.01 2.45 1.55
N PRO A 32 -15.52 1.60 2.47
CA PRO A 32 -14.37 1.96 3.30
C PRO A 32 -13.13 2.28 2.47
N ASN A 33 -12.87 1.51 1.41
CA ASN A 33 -11.73 1.73 0.53
C ASN A 33 -11.88 3.04 -0.27
N VAL A 34 -13.07 3.34 -0.78
CA VAL A 34 -13.36 4.61 -1.45
C VAL A 34 -13.13 5.80 -0.53
N LEU A 35 -13.57 5.72 0.73
CA LEU A 35 -13.33 6.78 1.72
C LEU A 35 -11.84 6.98 2.00
N VAL A 36 -11.07 5.90 2.12
CA VAL A 36 -9.61 5.98 2.28
C VAL A 36 -8.96 6.63 1.06
N MET A 37 -9.36 6.24 -0.16
CA MET A 37 -8.83 6.86 -1.39
C MET A 37 -9.17 8.35 -1.48
N LEU A 38 -10.39 8.76 -1.10
CA LEU A 38 -10.77 10.17 -1.06
C LEU A 38 -9.96 10.95 -0.01
N ALA A 39 -9.75 10.36 1.17
CA ALA A 39 -8.91 10.97 2.20
C ALA A 39 -7.46 11.13 1.73
N GLN A 40 -6.89 10.10 1.09
CA GLN A 40 -5.53 10.17 0.51
C GLN A 40 -5.42 11.24 -0.57
N ALA A 41 -6.40 11.33 -1.48
CA ALA A 41 -6.44 12.38 -2.49
C ALA A 41 -6.51 13.78 -1.85
N GLY A 42 -7.32 13.94 -0.79
CA GLY A 42 -7.41 15.18 -0.02
C GLY A 42 -6.09 15.56 0.64
N VAL A 43 -5.41 14.61 1.26
CA VAL A 43 -4.07 14.82 1.85
C VAL A 43 -3.07 15.25 0.78
N GLY A 44 -3.05 14.59 -0.38
CA GLY A 44 -2.15 14.96 -1.48
C GLY A 44 -2.40 16.36 -2.03
N LEU A 45 -3.66 16.81 -2.11
CA LEU A 45 -4.00 18.18 -2.50
C LEU A 45 -3.51 19.21 -1.47
N ILE A 46 -3.73 18.92 -0.17
CA ILE A 46 -3.29 19.78 0.92
C ILE A 46 -1.75 19.86 0.93
N GLU A 47 -1.07 18.72 0.80
CA GLU A 47 0.38 18.66 0.73
C GLU A 47 0.92 19.49 -0.44
N THR A 48 0.37 19.31 -1.64
CA THR A 48 0.76 20.08 -2.83
C THR A 48 0.55 21.59 -2.64
N TYR A 49 -0.56 21.98 -1.99
CA TYR A 49 -0.82 23.39 -1.67
C TYR A 49 0.25 23.97 -0.74
N PHE A 50 0.58 23.30 0.35
CA PHE A 50 1.60 23.80 1.29
C PHE A 50 3.00 23.77 0.69
N VAL A 51 3.37 22.75 -0.06
CA VAL A 51 4.66 22.68 -0.76
C VAL A 51 4.75 23.80 -1.81
N GLY A 52 3.66 24.11 -2.50
CA GLY A 52 3.58 25.24 -3.44
C GLY A 52 3.88 26.60 -2.79
N GLN A 53 3.56 26.80 -1.50
CA GLN A 53 3.90 28.02 -0.77
C GLN A 53 5.41 28.17 -0.50
N LEU A 54 6.17 27.08 -0.55
CA LEU A 54 7.62 27.08 -0.36
C LEU A 54 8.38 27.51 -1.64
N GLY A 55 7.68 27.64 -2.75
CA GLY A 55 8.22 28.08 -4.03
C GLY A 55 8.33 26.99 -5.10
N THR A 56 8.73 27.40 -6.30
CA THR A 56 8.78 26.54 -7.48
C THR A 56 9.76 25.39 -7.36
N ASP A 57 10.90 25.59 -6.72
CA ASP A 57 11.93 24.56 -6.52
C ASP A 57 11.42 23.43 -5.62
N ALA A 58 10.70 23.76 -4.55
CA ALA A 58 10.09 22.77 -3.67
C ALA A 58 9.03 21.92 -4.41
N LEU A 59 8.18 22.57 -5.19
CA LEU A 59 7.16 21.89 -5.99
C LEU A 59 7.76 21.00 -7.08
N ALA A 60 8.81 21.48 -7.76
CA ALA A 60 9.55 20.72 -8.75
C ALA A 60 10.27 19.51 -8.10
N GLY A 61 10.84 19.71 -6.93
CA GLY A 61 11.45 18.63 -6.14
C GLY A 61 10.45 17.54 -5.77
N MET A 62 9.26 17.92 -5.27
CA MET A 62 8.18 16.98 -4.99
C MET A 62 7.75 16.22 -6.26
N ALA A 63 7.63 16.90 -7.40
CA ALA A 63 7.27 16.28 -8.67
C ALA A 63 8.30 15.23 -9.14
N LEU A 64 9.60 15.44 -8.88
CA LEU A 64 10.65 14.46 -9.17
C LEU A 64 10.54 13.21 -8.29
N VAL A 65 10.10 13.34 -7.05
CA VAL A 65 9.98 12.22 -6.11
C VAL A 65 8.71 11.41 -6.34
N PHE A 66 7.65 12.05 -6.84
CA PHE A 66 6.32 11.47 -7.01
C PHE A 66 6.31 10.13 -7.78
N PRO A 67 6.99 9.95 -8.94
CA PRO A 67 7.01 8.66 -9.64
C PRO A 67 7.59 7.52 -8.81
N VAL A 68 8.60 7.80 -7.97
CA VAL A 68 9.24 6.81 -7.11
C VAL A 68 8.31 6.41 -5.96
N VAL A 69 7.60 7.38 -5.38
CA VAL A 69 6.56 7.12 -4.37
C VAL A 69 5.42 6.30 -4.96
N MET A 70 4.96 6.64 -6.17
CA MET A 70 3.93 5.87 -6.88
C MET A 70 4.37 4.44 -7.15
N LEU A 71 5.62 4.24 -7.58
CA LEU A 71 6.18 2.90 -7.80
C LEU A 71 6.16 2.09 -6.49
N MET A 72 6.58 2.69 -5.39
CA MET A 72 6.56 2.06 -4.07
C MET A 72 5.14 1.67 -3.66
N GLN A 73 4.18 2.59 -3.77
CA GLN A 73 2.78 2.34 -3.39
C GLN A 73 2.13 1.27 -4.27
N MET A 74 2.33 1.32 -5.60
CA MET A 74 1.79 0.32 -6.51
C MET A 74 2.38 -1.07 -6.26
N THR A 75 3.65 -1.16 -5.93
CA THR A 75 4.30 -2.43 -5.61
C THR A 75 3.76 -2.98 -4.29
N SER A 76 3.61 -2.14 -3.27
CA SER A 76 3.08 -2.54 -1.95
C SER A 76 1.61 -2.97 -2.04
N ALA A 77 0.72 -2.09 -2.46
CA ALA A 77 -0.72 -2.33 -2.42
C ALA A 77 -1.21 -3.28 -3.54
N GLY A 78 -0.67 -3.12 -4.75
CA GLY A 78 -1.13 -3.85 -5.93
C GLY A 78 -0.54 -5.25 -6.06
N ALA A 79 0.78 -5.33 -6.23
CA ALA A 79 1.44 -6.59 -6.55
C ALA A 79 1.52 -7.52 -5.32
N MET A 80 1.89 -6.97 -4.16
CA MET A 80 2.07 -7.77 -2.96
C MET A 80 0.81 -7.86 -2.11
N GLY A 81 0.16 -6.73 -1.79
CA GLY A 81 -1.03 -6.71 -0.93
C GLY A 81 -2.16 -7.56 -1.50
N GLY A 82 -2.51 -7.39 -2.77
CA GLY A 82 -3.57 -8.15 -3.43
C GLY A 82 -3.27 -9.65 -3.53
N GLY A 83 -2.05 -10.03 -3.88
CA GLY A 83 -1.62 -11.42 -3.99
C GLY A 83 -1.63 -12.16 -2.65
N ILE A 84 -1.02 -11.54 -1.64
CA ILE A 84 -0.93 -12.10 -0.28
C ILE A 84 -2.31 -12.20 0.36
N ALA A 85 -3.12 -11.14 0.32
CA ALA A 85 -4.47 -11.15 0.86
C ALA A 85 -5.34 -12.27 0.24
N SER A 86 -5.22 -12.47 -1.07
CA SER A 86 -5.90 -13.56 -1.79
C SER A 86 -5.42 -14.95 -1.35
N ALA A 87 -4.11 -15.14 -1.12
CA ALA A 87 -3.56 -16.40 -0.65
C ALA A 87 -4.02 -16.72 0.78
N ILE A 88 -3.97 -15.74 1.68
CA ILE A 88 -4.44 -15.86 3.07
C ILE A 88 -5.95 -16.18 3.10
N ALA A 89 -6.76 -15.46 2.30
CA ALA A 89 -8.19 -15.70 2.24
C ALA A 89 -8.51 -17.14 1.78
N ARG A 90 -7.77 -17.68 0.80
CA ARG A 90 -7.93 -19.08 0.36
C ARG A 90 -7.52 -20.08 1.43
N ALA A 91 -6.42 -19.83 2.17
CA ALA A 91 -5.98 -20.69 3.25
C ALA A 91 -7.02 -20.75 4.38
N LEU A 92 -7.54 -19.57 4.78
CA LEU A 92 -8.60 -19.47 5.80
C LEU A 92 -9.90 -20.11 5.34
N GLY A 93 -10.33 -19.90 4.08
CA GLY A 93 -11.51 -20.51 3.51
C GLY A 93 -11.42 -22.04 3.40
N ALA A 94 -10.21 -22.58 3.29
CA ALA A 94 -9.95 -24.03 3.32
C ALA A 94 -9.75 -24.59 4.74
N GLY A 95 -9.89 -23.76 5.78
CA GLY A 95 -9.71 -24.17 7.19
C GLY A 95 -8.25 -24.36 7.62
N ARG A 96 -7.28 -23.99 6.77
CA ARG A 96 -5.83 -24.16 7.03
C ARG A 96 -5.25 -22.92 7.71
N ARG A 97 -5.52 -22.78 9.01
CA ARG A 97 -5.08 -21.60 9.79
C ARG A 97 -3.58 -21.49 9.91
N ASP A 98 -2.88 -22.59 10.14
CA ASP A 98 -1.41 -22.60 10.26
C ASP A 98 -0.73 -22.12 8.96
N ASP A 99 -1.27 -22.48 7.81
CA ASP A 99 -0.79 -21.98 6.51
C ASP A 99 -1.05 -20.47 6.36
N ALA A 100 -2.19 -19.98 6.83
CA ALA A 100 -2.51 -18.56 6.80
C ALA A 100 -1.55 -17.75 7.68
N ASP A 101 -1.24 -18.23 8.88
CA ASP A 101 -0.29 -17.60 9.81
C ASP A 101 1.13 -17.60 9.22
N ALA A 102 1.56 -18.71 8.60
CA ALA A 102 2.83 -18.77 7.89
C ALA A 102 2.91 -17.78 6.73
N LEU A 103 1.82 -17.61 5.95
CA LEU A 103 1.75 -16.63 4.86
C LEU A 103 1.86 -15.19 5.38
N VAL A 104 1.28 -14.87 6.53
CA VAL A 104 1.42 -13.54 7.17
C VAL A 104 2.88 -13.27 7.54
N LEU A 105 3.56 -14.23 8.16
CA LEU A 105 4.98 -14.07 8.52
C LEU A 105 5.86 -13.87 7.28
N HIS A 106 5.63 -14.63 6.21
CA HIS A 106 6.36 -14.46 4.95
C HIS A 106 6.06 -13.08 4.33
N ALA A 107 4.80 -12.63 4.39
CA ALA A 107 4.41 -11.31 3.90
C ALA A 107 5.16 -10.19 4.64
N LEU A 108 5.24 -10.27 5.97
CA LEU A 108 5.98 -9.29 6.78
C LEU A 108 7.48 -9.30 6.46
N ALA A 109 8.08 -10.47 6.29
CA ALA A 109 9.49 -10.58 5.90
C ALA A 109 9.75 -9.95 4.51
N ILE A 110 8.90 -10.24 3.54
CA ILE A 110 8.98 -9.66 2.19
C ILE A 110 8.78 -8.13 2.25
N ALA A 111 7.77 -7.66 2.99
CA ALA A 111 7.51 -6.24 3.18
C ALA A 111 8.72 -5.52 3.79
N ALA A 112 9.37 -6.11 4.81
CA ALA A 112 10.56 -5.55 5.42
C ALA A 112 11.74 -5.47 4.44
N VAL A 113 11.94 -6.49 3.60
CA VAL A 113 12.99 -6.49 2.57
C VAL A 113 12.73 -5.39 1.53
N PHE A 114 11.50 -5.26 1.02
CA PHE A 114 11.18 -4.21 0.07
C PHE A 114 11.28 -2.81 0.68
N ALA A 115 10.79 -2.62 1.91
CA ALA A 115 10.95 -1.36 2.63
C ALA A 115 12.44 -0.98 2.75
N LEU A 116 13.30 -1.93 3.11
CA LEU A 116 14.74 -1.72 3.20
C LEU A 116 15.35 -1.38 1.84
N VAL A 117 14.97 -2.09 0.77
CA VAL A 117 15.45 -1.83 -0.60
C VAL A 117 15.08 -0.42 -1.04
N PHE A 118 13.82 0.02 -0.84
CA PHE A 118 13.40 1.38 -1.16
C PHE A 118 14.14 2.41 -0.29
N THR A 119 14.25 2.20 1.01
CA THR A 119 14.96 3.12 1.91
C THR A 119 16.42 3.25 1.51
N VAL A 120 17.16 2.15 1.42
CA VAL A 120 18.60 2.18 1.09
C VAL A 120 18.82 2.67 -0.33
N GLY A 121 18.01 2.22 -1.28
CA GLY A 121 18.12 2.61 -2.68
C GLY A 121 17.88 4.11 -2.91
N VAL A 122 16.85 4.66 -2.27
CA VAL A 122 16.51 6.08 -2.47
C VAL A 122 17.35 7.00 -1.58
N VAL A 123 17.55 6.68 -0.31
CA VAL A 123 18.39 7.50 0.57
C VAL A 123 19.85 7.48 0.13
N GLY A 124 20.36 6.31 -0.26
CA GLY A 124 21.74 6.15 -0.72
C GLY A 124 21.97 6.56 -2.17
N GLY A 125 21.02 6.31 -3.07
CA GLY A 125 21.12 6.54 -4.51
C GLY A 125 20.31 7.71 -5.05
N GLY A 126 19.56 8.41 -4.21
CA GLY A 126 18.58 9.43 -4.62
C GLY A 126 19.19 10.57 -5.46
N ARG A 127 20.38 11.06 -5.10
CA ARG A 127 21.06 12.10 -5.87
C ARG A 127 21.31 11.64 -7.31
N TRP A 128 21.84 10.45 -7.49
CA TRP A 128 22.04 9.86 -8.82
C TRP A 128 20.71 9.71 -9.57
N LEU A 129 19.71 9.16 -8.92
CA LEU A 129 18.39 8.92 -9.49
C LEU A 129 17.73 10.23 -9.96
N TYR A 130 17.59 11.22 -9.07
CA TYR A 130 16.89 12.46 -9.39
C TYR A 130 17.67 13.35 -10.38
N THR A 131 19.00 13.28 -10.38
CA THR A 131 19.81 13.95 -11.42
C THR A 131 19.51 13.36 -12.80
N HIS A 132 19.42 12.03 -12.93
CA HIS A 132 19.08 11.38 -14.20
C HIS A 132 17.62 11.60 -14.62
N MET A 133 16.72 11.90 -13.67
CA MET A 133 15.36 12.33 -13.95
C MET A 133 15.24 13.80 -14.35
N GLY A 134 16.38 14.53 -14.46
CA GLY A 134 16.42 15.92 -14.87
C GLY A 134 16.43 16.94 -13.73
N GLY A 135 16.57 16.49 -12.49
CA GLY A 135 16.67 17.37 -11.32
C GLY A 135 17.98 18.15 -11.29
N THR A 136 17.91 19.47 -11.14
CA THR A 136 19.06 20.38 -11.06
C THR A 136 18.81 21.46 -10.00
N GLY A 137 19.88 22.06 -9.49
CA GLY A 137 19.80 23.22 -8.59
C GLY A 137 18.92 23.01 -7.36
N GLY A 138 18.09 24.00 -7.05
CA GLY A 138 17.20 23.98 -5.89
C GLY A 138 16.17 22.86 -5.93
N ALA A 139 15.67 22.51 -7.10
CA ALA A 139 14.71 21.40 -7.26
C ALA A 139 15.32 20.04 -6.88
N LEU A 140 16.60 19.79 -7.22
CA LEU A 140 17.29 18.57 -6.82
C LEU A 140 17.48 18.49 -5.30
N GLU A 141 17.90 19.58 -4.68
CA GLU A 141 18.09 19.63 -3.21
C GLU A 141 16.74 19.45 -2.48
N ALA A 142 15.67 20.10 -2.95
CA ALA A 142 14.33 19.92 -2.42
C ALA A 142 13.85 18.47 -2.58
N ALA A 143 14.10 17.83 -3.73
CA ALA A 143 13.78 16.41 -3.97
C ALA A 143 14.51 15.50 -2.97
N LEU A 144 15.79 15.74 -2.71
CA LEU A 144 16.57 14.95 -1.76
C LEU A 144 16.05 15.09 -0.33
N VAL A 145 15.75 16.31 0.11
CA VAL A 145 15.19 16.54 1.44
C VAL A 145 13.85 15.84 1.60
N TYR A 146 12.93 16.06 0.66
CA TYR A 146 11.60 15.46 0.68
C TYR A 146 11.65 13.92 0.64
N SER A 147 12.43 13.36 -0.31
CA SER A 147 12.53 11.91 -0.47
C SER A 147 13.16 11.22 0.73
N ASN A 148 14.17 11.82 1.36
CA ASN A 148 14.80 11.24 2.55
C ASN A 148 13.79 11.05 3.69
N TRP A 149 12.91 12.01 3.92
CA TRP A 149 11.85 11.88 4.92
C TRP A 149 10.81 10.83 4.54
N VAL A 150 10.33 10.86 3.31
CA VAL A 150 9.32 9.91 2.81
C VAL A 150 9.85 8.47 2.86
N PHE A 151 11.06 8.24 2.35
CA PHE A 151 11.62 6.88 2.27
C PHE A 151 12.26 6.40 3.58
N ALA A 152 12.64 7.28 4.50
CA ALA A 152 12.95 6.88 5.88
C ALA A 152 11.71 6.28 6.58
N GLY A 153 10.51 6.77 6.24
CA GLY A 153 9.23 6.23 6.70
C GLY A 153 8.65 5.10 5.85
N ALA A 154 9.37 4.60 4.84
CA ALA A 154 8.85 3.59 3.91
C ALA A 154 8.33 2.33 4.61
N VAL A 155 8.93 1.91 5.72
CA VAL A 155 8.48 0.76 6.52
C VAL A 155 7.00 0.88 6.91
N LEU A 156 6.53 2.09 7.22
CA LEU A 156 5.12 2.33 7.59
C LEU A 156 4.15 2.16 6.42
N VAL A 157 4.64 2.29 5.18
CA VAL A 157 3.83 2.08 3.97
C VAL A 157 3.70 0.60 3.64
N TRP A 158 4.68 -0.22 4.06
CA TRP A 158 4.74 -1.65 3.76
C TRP A 158 4.11 -2.53 4.83
N LEU A 159 3.91 -2.04 6.06
CA LEU A 159 3.29 -2.76 7.19
C LEU A 159 1.81 -2.41 7.35
#